data_3f4a01e5dee8738d79f2b5019ea287db
#
_entry.id   3f4a01e5dee8738d79f2b5019ea287db
#
_cell.length_a   1.000
_cell.length_b   1.000
_cell.length_c   1.000
_cell.angle_alpha   90.00
_cell.angle_beta   90.00
_cell.angle_gamma   90.00
#
_symmetry.space_group_name_H-M   'P 1'
#
loop_
_entity.id
_entity.type
_entity.pdbx_description
1 polymer ?
#
loop_
_entity_poly.entity_id
_entity_poly.type
_entity_poly.pdbx_seq_one_letter_code
_entity_poly.pdbx_strand_id
1 'polypeptide(L)'
;QAAAYLTTSFGQPEIAFASSDGFNAATGYDTDTAQLPADAHQHMSWAFTQPGIYRVHFRANLRTTPGATPVSVGEGTAVFAVGTPPEEIAASEGRRVLSAGHADITVNLTTKRVELASDAGALSGDEASAPCVGAGTTGAAIASTMECTDLDQVVIEVPTRALTTIPGEASFRFIGEAGASVYMLPQAVLGKHVHGDIDPHLWHDVHNAQAYVRVIRDSLISVDP
;
A
#
# COMPACT_ATOMS: atom_id res chain seq x y z
N GLN A 1 5.77 -16.24 -4.33
CA GLN A 1 5.82 -14.96 -5.07
C GLN A 1 5.11 -13.89 -4.28
N ALA A 2 5.55 -12.65 -4.45
CA ALA A 2 4.86 -11.45 -3.99
C ALA A 2 4.73 -10.49 -5.17
N ALA A 3 3.64 -9.72 -5.19
CA ALA A 3 3.43 -8.67 -6.16
C ALA A 3 2.64 -7.52 -5.56
N ALA A 4 2.89 -6.31 -6.05
CA ALA A 4 2.07 -5.13 -5.79
C ALA A 4 1.61 -4.53 -7.12
N TYR A 5 0.34 -4.15 -7.19
CA TYR A 5 -0.28 -3.65 -8.41
C TYR A 5 -1.38 -2.65 -8.12
N LEU A 6 -1.59 -1.74 -9.05
CA LEU A 6 -2.74 -0.85 -9.09
C LEU A 6 -3.89 -1.52 -9.81
N THR A 7 -5.12 -1.18 -9.46
CA THR A 7 -6.29 -1.62 -10.22
C THR A 7 -6.83 -0.43 -11.00
N THR A 8 -6.86 -0.57 -12.32
CA THR A 8 -7.43 0.46 -13.21
C THR A 8 -8.94 0.56 -13.04
N SER A 9 -9.55 1.62 -13.57
CA SER A 9 -11.01 1.82 -13.57
C SER A 9 -11.79 0.67 -14.21
N PHE A 10 -11.14 -0.15 -15.03
CA PHE A 10 -11.72 -1.31 -15.69
C PHE A 10 -11.42 -2.64 -14.97
N GLY A 11 -10.86 -2.58 -13.76
CA GLY A 11 -10.54 -3.77 -12.98
C GLY A 11 -9.26 -4.51 -13.41
N GLN A 12 -8.50 -3.96 -14.35
CA GLN A 12 -7.26 -4.58 -14.82
C GLN A 12 -6.10 -4.24 -13.88
N PRO A 13 -5.23 -5.21 -13.53
CA PRO A 13 -4.03 -4.93 -12.76
C PRO A 13 -2.97 -4.23 -13.60
N GLU A 14 -2.38 -3.19 -13.04
CA GLU A 14 -1.17 -2.55 -13.53
C GLU A 14 -0.05 -2.86 -12.53
N ILE A 15 0.90 -3.70 -12.94
CA ILE A 15 1.93 -4.25 -12.06
C ILE A 15 2.94 -3.17 -11.74
N ALA A 16 3.15 -2.91 -10.45
CA ALA A 16 4.20 -2.02 -9.97
C ALA A 16 5.45 -2.80 -9.58
N PHE A 17 5.29 -3.93 -8.90
CA PHE A 17 6.35 -4.82 -8.45
C PHE A 17 5.92 -6.27 -8.54
N ALA A 18 6.80 -7.17 -9.00
CA ALA A 18 6.51 -8.59 -9.06
C ALA A 18 7.78 -9.43 -8.90
N SER A 19 7.80 -10.35 -7.94
CA SER A 19 8.92 -11.27 -7.76
C SER A 19 8.93 -12.44 -8.75
N SER A 20 7.99 -12.50 -9.70
CA SER A 20 7.86 -13.57 -10.67
C SER A 20 8.84 -13.49 -11.83
N ASP A 21 9.31 -12.30 -12.17
CA ASP A 21 10.32 -12.04 -13.20
C ASP A 21 11.75 -12.19 -12.69
N GLY A 22 11.90 -12.56 -11.40
CA GLY A 22 13.17 -12.74 -10.71
C GLY A 22 13.68 -11.42 -10.14
N PHE A 23 14.13 -11.47 -8.91
CA PHE A 23 14.76 -10.34 -8.23
C PHE A 23 16.26 -10.56 -8.09
N ASN A 24 17.03 -9.63 -8.61
CA ASN A 24 18.47 -9.56 -8.42
C ASN A 24 18.82 -8.22 -7.76
N ALA A 25 19.41 -8.24 -6.58
CA ALA A 25 19.76 -7.04 -5.83
C ALA A 25 20.67 -6.05 -6.60
N ALA A 26 21.40 -6.52 -7.61
CA ALA A 26 22.24 -5.66 -8.46
C ALA A 26 21.45 -4.94 -9.57
N THR A 27 20.37 -5.58 -10.09
CA THR A 27 19.62 -5.09 -11.26
C THR A 27 18.10 -5.08 -11.04
N GLY A 28 17.60 -5.73 -9.99
CA GLY A 28 16.18 -5.93 -9.77
C GLY A 28 15.37 -4.64 -9.57
N TYR A 29 16.01 -3.60 -9.07
CA TYR A 29 15.35 -2.29 -8.96
C TYR A 29 15.07 -1.60 -10.29
N ASP A 30 15.63 -2.07 -11.39
CA ASP A 30 15.40 -1.46 -12.72
C ASP A 30 14.03 -1.88 -13.28
N THR A 31 13.59 -3.10 -12.96
CA THR A 31 12.28 -3.65 -13.38
C THR A 31 11.19 -3.35 -12.37
N ASP A 32 11.50 -3.50 -11.08
CA ASP A 32 10.57 -3.25 -9.97
C ASP A 32 10.63 -1.80 -9.50
N THR A 33 10.38 -0.85 -10.42
CA THR A 33 10.41 0.58 -10.12
C THR A 33 9.10 1.26 -10.51
N ALA A 34 8.39 1.78 -9.51
CA ALA A 34 7.25 2.66 -9.71
C ALA A 34 7.69 4.13 -9.66
N GLN A 35 7.15 4.96 -10.55
CA GLN A 35 7.39 6.39 -10.55
C GLN A 35 6.17 7.13 -10.03
N LEU A 36 6.38 7.96 -9.01
CA LEU A 36 5.35 8.79 -8.41
C LEU A 36 5.67 10.26 -8.68
N PRO A 37 4.73 11.05 -9.22
CA PRO A 37 4.86 12.51 -9.20
C PRO A 37 5.00 13.03 -7.76
N ALA A 38 5.55 14.23 -7.60
CA ALA A 38 5.52 14.90 -6.30
C ALA A 38 4.09 15.00 -5.80
N ASP A 39 3.91 14.83 -4.50
CA ASP A 39 2.60 14.85 -3.80
C ASP A 39 1.59 13.78 -4.28
N ALA A 40 2.04 12.77 -5.02
CA ALA A 40 1.20 11.65 -5.41
C ALA A 40 1.05 10.66 -4.26
N HIS A 41 -0.18 10.16 -4.13
CA HIS A 41 -0.56 9.08 -3.23
C HIS A 41 -1.21 7.97 -4.06
N GLN A 42 -0.72 6.74 -3.93
CA GLN A 42 -1.24 5.60 -4.68
C GLN A 42 -1.52 4.43 -3.75
N HIS A 43 -2.70 3.86 -3.87
CA HIS A 43 -3.11 2.66 -3.16
C HIS A 43 -2.81 1.44 -4.02
N MET A 44 -1.94 0.56 -3.54
CA MET A 44 -1.60 -0.69 -4.23
C MET A 44 -2.27 -1.88 -3.56
N SER A 45 -2.70 -2.82 -4.38
CA SER A 45 -3.08 -4.16 -3.92
C SER A 45 -1.82 -5.00 -3.81
N TRP A 46 -1.76 -5.85 -2.77
CA TRP A 46 -0.68 -6.81 -2.57
C TRP A 46 -1.18 -8.23 -2.73
N ALA A 47 -0.40 -9.08 -3.36
CA ALA A 47 -0.68 -10.49 -3.55
C ALA A 47 0.51 -11.34 -3.13
N PHE A 48 0.23 -12.45 -2.41
CA PHE A 48 1.24 -13.40 -1.97
C PHE A 48 0.75 -14.82 -2.26
N THR A 49 1.55 -15.61 -2.99
CA THR A 49 1.12 -16.92 -3.49
C THR A 49 1.28 -18.06 -2.47
N GLN A 50 1.97 -17.84 -1.38
CA GLN A 50 2.20 -18.83 -0.32
C GLN A 50 2.13 -18.17 1.06
N PRO A 51 1.73 -18.89 2.12
CA PRO A 51 1.93 -18.39 3.48
C PRO A 51 3.41 -18.34 3.85
N GLY A 52 3.78 -17.48 4.79
CA GLY A 52 5.13 -17.35 5.30
C GLY A 52 5.57 -15.91 5.51
N ILE A 53 6.86 -15.71 5.79
CA ILE A 53 7.44 -14.39 6.03
C ILE A 53 8.08 -13.87 4.74
N TYR A 54 7.61 -12.70 4.30
CA TYR A 54 8.16 -12.00 3.14
C TYR A 54 8.89 -10.75 3.60
N ARG A 55 10.07 -10.50 3.03
CA ARG A 55 10.85 -9.29 3.24
C ARG A 55 10.93 -8.53 1.92
N VAL A 56 10.32 -7.35 1.88
CA VAL A 56 10.29 -6.50 0.71
C VAL A 56 11.17 -5.29 0.98
N HIS A 57 12.29 -5.21 0.25
CA HIS A 57 13.24 -4.12 0.37
C HIS A 57 12.84 -2.97 -0.54
N PHE A 58 12.67 -1.79 0.01
CA PHE A 58 12.36 -0.57 -0.71
C PHE A 58 13.58 0.34 -0.78
N ARG A 59 13.79 0.91 -1.95
CA ARG A 59 14.70 2.03 -2.16
C ARG A 59 13.93 3.19 -2.78
N ALA A 60 14.00 4.35 -2.16
CA ALA A 60 13.41 5.58 -2.69
C ALA A 60 14.49 6.45 -3.31
N ASN A 61 14.22 6.92 -4.52
CA ASN A 61 15.07 7.86 -5.23
C ASN A 61 14.28 9.11 -5.59
N LEU A 62 14.85 10.27 -5.40
CA LEU A 62 14.27 11.55 -5.78
C LEU A 62 14.91 12.06 -7.07
N ARG A 63 14.07 12.47 -8.00
CA ARG A 63 14.46 13.21 -9.19
C ARG A 63 13.89 14.62 -9.10
N THR A 64 14.76 15.62 -8.96
CA THR A 64 14.34 17.02 -8.72
C THR A 64 13.84 17.74 -9.95
N THR A 65 14.26 17.31 -11.13
CA THR A 65 13.82 17.85 -12.43
C THR A 65 13.76 16.73 -13.47
N PRO A 66 12.94 16.87 -14.52
CA PRO A 66 12.95 15.93 -15.64
C PRO A 66 14.36 15.74 -16.20
N GLY A 67 14.82 14.49 -16.35
CA GLY A 67 16.16 14.18 -16.87
C GLY A 67 17.31 14.25 -15.85
N ALA A 68 17.09 14.73 -14.63
CA ALA A 68 18.11 14.68 -13.58
C ALA A 68 18.42 13.25 -13.16
N THR A 69 19.66 12.99 -12.77
CA THR A 69 20.05 11.70 -12.17
C THR A 69 19.31 11.52 -10.84
N PRO A 70 18.64 10.39 -10.63
CA PRO A 70 17.99 10.09 -9.36
C PRO A 70 19.00 10.04 -8.21
N VAL A 71 18.62 10.59 -7.06
CA VAL A 71 19.43 10.57 -5.84
C VAL A 71 18.70 9.73 -4.80
N SER A 72 19.39 8.78 -4.16
CA SER A 72 18.81 7.97 -3.08
C SER A 72 18.41 8.86 -1.90
N VAL A 73 17.16 8.71 -1.46
CA VAL A 73 16.55 9.50 -0.37
C VAL A 73 15.98 8.63 0.74
N GLY A 74 16.09 7.31 0.63
CA GLY A 74 15.68 6.41 1.69
C GLY A 74 15.73 4.94 1.28
N GLU A 75 15.90 4.09 2.27
CA GLU A 75 15.78 2.64 2.16
C GLU A 75 15.03 2.11 3.39
N GLY A 76 14.38 0.95 3.25
CA GLY A 76 13.69 0.26 4.35
C GLY A 76 13.17 -1.10 3.90
N THR A 77 12.88 -1.97 4.87
CA THR A 77 12.39 -3.33 4.62
C THR A 77 11.07 -3.56 5.30
N ALA A 78 10.00 -3.71 4.52
CA ALA A 78 8.73 -4.21 5.03
C ALA A 78 8.81 -5.72 5.28
N VAL A 79 8.33 -6.17 6.42
CA VAL A 79 8.14 -7.58 6.74
C VAL A 79 6.65 -7.88 6.73
N PHE A 80 6.21 -8.81 5.87
CA PHE A 80 4.84 -9.29 5.84
C PHE A 80 4.77 -10.69 6.42
N ALA A 81 3.91 -10.89 7.43
CA ALA A 81 3.56 -12.20 7.96
C ALA A 81 2.28 -12.67 7.29
N VAL A 82 2.40 -13.52 6.26
CA VAL A 82 1.30 -13.93 5.38
C VAL A 82 0.73 -15.26 5.83
N GLY A 83 -0.54 -15.29 6.22
CA GLY A 83 -1.22 -16.51 6.66
C GLY A 83 -0.56 -17.20 7.86
N THR A 84 0.29 -16.49 8.57
CA THR A 84 1.01 -16.97 9.76
C THR A 84 0.94 -15.89 10.85
N PRO A 85 0.92 -16.29 12.14
CA PRO A 85 0.94 -15.34 13.24
C PRO A 85 2.17 -14.42 13.20
N PRO A 86 2.01 -13.11 13.34
CA PRO A 86 3.13 -12.15 13.26
C PRO A 86 3.95 -12.06 14.55
N GLU A 87 3.41 -12.55 15.69
CA GLU A 87 3.96 -12.30 17.02
C GLU A 87 5.36 -12.90 17.21
N GLU A 88 5.61 -14.08 16.64
CA GLU A 88 6.90 -14.76 16.77
C GLU A 88 8.02 -13.99 16.08
N ILE A 89 7.79 -13.56 14.83
CA ILE A 89 8.77 -12.78 14.08
C ILE A 89 8.91 -11.36 14.66
N ALA A 90 7.82 -10.77 15.12
CA ALA A 90 7.84 -9.47 15.76
C ALA A 90 8.68 -9.50 17.05
N ALA A 91 8.47 -10.49 17.93
CA ALA A 91 9.23 -10.64 19.16
C ALA A 91 10.71 -10.94 18.91
N SER A 92 11.02 -11.80 17.93
CA SER A 92 12.40 -12.19 17.63
C SER A 92 13.25 -11.08 17.04
N GLU A 93 12.60 -10.13 16.32
CA GLU A 93 13.28 -9.02 15.67
C GLU A 93 13.04 -7.66 16.35
N GLY A 94 12.30 -7.63 17.46
CA GLY A 94 11.99 -6.39 18.17
C GLY A 94 11.10 -5.45 17.34
N ARG A 95 10.16 -6.01 16.57
CA ARG A 95 9.28 -5.25 15.69
C ARG A 95 7.88 -5.09 16.30
N ARG A 96 7.18 -4.06 15.89
CA ARG A 96 5.76 -3.83 16.20
C ARG A 96 4.90 -4.47 15.12
N VAL A 97 3.67 -4.85 15.46
CA VAL A 97 2.75 -5.50 14.51
C VAL A 97 1.67 -4.52 14.08
N LEU A 98 1.45 -4.44 12.77
CA LEU A 98 0.29 -3.82 12.16
C LEU A 98 -0.70 -4.92 11.74
N SER A 99 -1.80 -5.08 12.48
CA SER A 99 -2.84 -6.09 12.20
C SER A 99 -4.12 -5.50 11.60
N ALA A 100 -4.31 -4.19 11.75
CA ALA A 100 -5.48 -3.47 11.28
C ALA A 100 -5.18 -1.97 11.17
N GLY A 101 -6.06 -1.23 10.52
CA GLY A 101 -5.91 0.19 10.31
C GLY A 101 -5.33 0.53 8.94
N HIS A 102 -5.19 1.82 8.70
CA HIS A 102 -4.56 2.34 7.49
C HIS A 102 -3.07 2.56 7.70
N ALA A 103 -2.30 2.27 6.67
CA ALA A 103 -0.87 2.59 6.66
C ALA A 103 -0.35 2.83 5.25
N ASP A 104 0.49 3.84 5.13
CA ASP A 104 1.17 4.23 3.90
C ASP A 104 2.67 4.04 4.03
N ILE A 105 3.30 3.48 2.99
CA ILE A 105 4.74 3.48 2.87
C ILE A 105 5.15 4.87 2.35
N THR A 106 5.90 5.60 3.16
CA THR A 106 6.32 6.97 2.88
C THR A 106 7.83 7.14 2.98
N VAL A 107 8.33 8.28 2.53
CA VAL A 107 9.76 8.60 2.60
C VAL A 107 9.97 9.86 3.42
N ASN A 108 10.74 9.74 4.48
CA ASN A 108 11.19 10.88 5.27
C ASN A 108 12.48 11.44 4.65
N LEU A 109 12.37 12.58 3.96
CA LEU A 109 13.50 13.21 3.29
C LEU A 109 14.56 13.78 4.25
N THR A 110 14.19 14.03 5.51
CA THR A 110 15.12 14.53 6.53
C THR A 110 16.00 13.42 7.09
N THR A 111 15.38 12.29 7.47
CA THR A 111 16.09 11.13 8.02
C THR A 111 16.64 10.22 6.92
N LYS A 112 16.18 10.38 5.69
CA LYS A 112 16.47 9.52 4.53
C LYS A 112 16.11 8.05 4.79
N ARG A 113 14.94 7.83 5.38
CA ARG A 113 14.41 6.49 5.64
C ARG A 113 13.06 6.31 4.97
N VAL A 114 12.77 5.06 4.64
CA VAL A 114 11.41 4.65 4.30
C VAL A 114 10.70 4.31 5.60
N GLU A 115 9.57 4.97 5.82
CA GLU A 115 8.77 4.86 7.04
C GLU A 115 7.38 4.33 6.70
N LEU A 116 6.71 3.78 7.68
CA LEU A 116 5.29 3.48 7.65
C LEU A 116 4.54 4.59 8.39
N ALA A 117 3.70 5.31 7.67
CA ALA A 117 2.73 6.23 8.26
C ALA A 117 1.45 5.46 8.53
N SER A 118 1.06 5.30 9.78
CA SER A 118 -0.12 4.54 10.20
C SER A 118 -1.05 5.37 11.07
N ASP A 119 -2.31 4.94 11.17
CA ASP A 119 -3.24 5.50 12.14
C ASP A 119 -2.66 5.40 13.54
N ALA A 120 -2.87 6.43 14.36
CA ALA A 120 -2.40 6.45 15.74
C ALA A 120 -2.94 5.25 16.52
N GLY A 121 -2.05 4.53 17.18
CA GLY A 121 -2.39 3.33 17.95
C GLY A 121 -2.67 2.08 17.10
N ALA A 122 -2.46 2.10 15.78
CA ALA A 122 -2.64 0.92 14.92
C ALA A 122 -1.52 -0.13 15.13
N LEU A 123 -0.34 0.30 15.51
CA LEU A 123 0.78 -0.58 15.81
C LEU A 123 0.71 -1.13 17.23
N SER A 124 1.02 -2.42 17.39
CA SER A 124 1.11 -3.06 18.70
C SER A 124 2.23 -2.46 19.57
N GLY A 125 2.09 -2.58 20.90
CA GLY A 125 3.08 -2.11 21.88
C GLY A 125 2.81 -0.70 22.40
N ASP A 126 3.41 -0.39 23.56
CA ASP A 126 3.21 0.86 24.29
C ASP A 126 4.20 1.97 23.87
N GLU A 127 5.09 1.71 22.92
CA GLU A 127 6.01 2.71 22.44
C GLU A 127 5.25 3.74 21.60
N ALA A 128 5.30 5.00 22.05
CA ALA A 128 4.74 6.11 21.29
C ALA A 128 5.53 6.27 19.99
N SER A 129 4.87 6.08 18.87
CA SER A 129 5.40 6.46 17.56
C SER A 129 5.48 8.00 17.51
N ALA A 130 6.44 8.52 16.78
CA ALA A 130 6.53 9.95 16.58
C ALA A 130 5.48 10.42 15.57
N PRO A 131 4.89 11.61 15.74
CA PRO A 131 4.08 12.20 14.69
C PRO A 131 4.87 12.28 13.40
N CYS A 132 4.22 12.03 12.26
CA CYS A 132 4.86 12.14 10.96
C CYS A 132 5.36 13.56 10.73
N VAL A 133 6.69 13.76 10.72
CA VAL A 133 7.33 15.07 10.54
C VAL A 133 7.89 15.15 9.13
N GLY A 134 7.45 16.14 8.36
CA GLY A 134 8.09 16.50 7.11
C GLY A 134 7.85 15.59 5.92
N ALA A 135 6.83 14.76 5.93
CA ALA A 135 6.23 14.33 4.68
C ALA A 135 5.77 15.60 3.97
N GLY A 136 6.46 15.98 2.91
CA GLY A 136 6.17 17.18 2.11
C GLY A 136 4.84 17.06 1.37
N THR A 137 3.80 16.79 2.12
CA THR A 137 2.43 16.74 1.65
C THR A 137 1.81 18.11 1.88
N THR A 138 2.00 18.98 0.91
CA THR A 138 1.18 20.17 0.75
C THR A 138 -0.24 19.83 0.27
N GLY A 139 -0.56 18.56 0.14
CA GLY A 139 -1.88 18.06 -0.23
C GLY A 139 -2.53 17.32 0.93
N ALA A 140 -3.63 17.85 1.46
CA ALA A 140 -4.51 17.25 2.46
C ALA A 140 -3.78 16.41 3.52
N ALA A 141 -3.42 17.08 4.60
CA ALA A 141 -3.22 16.47 5.90
C ALA A 141 -2.99 14.95 5.86
N ILE A 142 -1.76 14.50 5.87
CA ILE A 142 -1.45 13.39 6.75
C ILE A 142 -1.94 13.95 8.08
N ALA A 143 -3.13 13.51 8.45
CA ALA A 143 -3.85 14.09 9.54
C ALA A 143 -2.91 14.10 10.73
N SER A 144 -3.01 15.10 11.58
CA SER A 144 -2.35 15.20 12.89
C SER A 144 -2.55 13.96 13.78
N THR A 145 -3.11 12.90 13.24
CA THR A 145 -3.45 11.62 13.83
C THR A 145 -2.60 10.45 13.29
N MET A 146 -1.71 10.65 12.30
CA MET A 146 -0.84 9.59 11.81
C MET A 146 0.52 9.60 12.53
N GLU A 147 1.01 8.40 12.79
CA GLU A 147 2.29 8.15 13.41
C GLU A 147 3.24 7.52 12.40
N CYS A 148 4.49 7.98 12.36
CA CYS A 148 5.52 7.44 11.49
C CYS A 148 6.47 6.54 12.28
N THR A 149 6.71 5.36 11.74
CA THR A 149 7.64 4.36 12.30
C THR A 149 8.56 3.87 11.18
N ASP A 150 9.84 3.69 11.47
CA ASP A 150 10.76 3.10 10.51
C ASP A 150 10.20 1.78 9.99
N LEU A 151 10.19 1.60 8.68
CA LEU A 151 9.65 0.40 8.05
C LEU A 151 10.34 -0.88 8.54
N ASP A 152 11.63 -0.77 8.89
CA ASP A 152 12.41 -1.87 9.47
C ASP A 152 11.95 -2.28 10.88
N GLN A 153 11.08 -1.52 11.52
CA GLN A 153 10.57 -1.80 12.87
C GLN A 153 9.15 -2.37 12.87
N VAL A 154 8.60 -2.69 11.69
CA VAL A 154 7.21 -3.12 11.58
C VAL A 154 7.11 -4.50 10.92
N VAL A 155 6.17 -5.31 11.42
CA VAL A 155 5.63 -6.49 10.76
C VAL A 155 4.19 -6.21 10.36
N ILE A 156 3.86 -6.37 9.09
CA ILE A 156 2.52 -6.20 8.55
C ILE A 156 1.86 -7.58 8.49
N GLU A 157 0.76 -7.75 9.22
CA GLU A 157 -0.01 -8.98 9.17
C GLU A 157 -0.84 -9.07 7.89
N VAL A 158 -0.71 -10.18 7.16
CA VAL A 158 -1.63 -10.58 6.10
C VAL A 158 -2.41 -11.78 6.61
N PRO A 159 -3.59 -11.57 7.21
CA PRO A 159 -4.29 -12.61 7.95
C PRO A 159 -4.81 -13.73 7.05
N THR A 160 -5.10 -14.89 7.64
CA THR A 160 -5.65 -16.04 6.90
C THR A 160 -6.95 -15.71 6.15
N ARG A 161 -7.75 -14.77 6.66
CA ARG A 161 -8.98 -14.30 5.97
C ARG A 161 -8.71 -13.57 4.65
N ALA A 162 -7.47 -13.18 4.37
CA ALA A 162 -7.05 -12.61 3.08
C ALA A 162 -6.86 -13.68 1.99
N LEU A 163 -6.98 -14.96 2.34
CA LEU A 163 -6.88 -16.06 1.39
C LEU A 163 -8.10 -16.07 0.46
N THR A 164 -7.83 -16.05 -0.84
CA THR A 164 -8.80 -16.08 -1.92
C THR A 164 -8.27 -16.91 -3.08
N THR A 165 -8.88 -16.80 -4.25
CA THR A 165 -8.43 -17.44 -5.49
C THR A 165 -8.03 -16.39 -6.53
N ILE A 166 -7.02 -16.73 -7.34
CA ILE A 166 -6.59 -15.89 -8.45
C ILE A 166 -7.74 -15.77 -9.45
N PRO A 167 -8.10 -14.55 -9.87
CA PRO A 167 -9.13 -14.31 -10.87
C PRO A 167 -8.88 -15.03 -12.20
N GLY A 168 -9.97 -15.35 -12.93
CA GLY A 168 -9.90 -16.07 -14.20
C GLY A 168 -9.34 -15.25 -15.38
N GLU A 169 -9.26 -13.93 -15.22
CA GLU A 169 -8.77 -13.03 -16.25
C GLU A 169 -7.28 -13.21 -16.51
N ALA A 170 -6.91 -13.24 -17.79
CA ALA A 170 -5.52 -13.45 -18.21
C ALA A 170 -4.55 -12.39 -17.65
N SER A 171 -5.04 -11.21 -17.32
CA SER A 171 -4.27 -10.11 -16.73
C SER A 171 -3.73 -10.42 -15.32
N PHE A 172 -4.29 -11.42 -14.61
CA PHE A 172 -3.82 -11.85 -13.29
C PHE A 172 -2.81 -12.99 -13.31
N ARG A 173 -2.40 -13.47 -14.49
CA ARG A 173 -1.44 -14.59 -14.62
C ARG A 173 -0.05 -14.29 -14.05
N PHE A 174 0.29 -13.03 -13.81
CA PHE A 174 1.55 -12.65 -13.18
C PHE A 174 1.68 -13.15 -11.72
N ILE A 175 0.56 -13.47 -11.06
CA ILE A 175 0.55 -14.05 -9.71
C ILE A 175 0.27 -15.56 -9.70
N GLY A 176 0.00 -16.19 -10.85
CA GLY A 176 -0.17 -17.63 -10.96
C GLY A 176 -1.35 -18.05 -11.84
N GLU A 177 -1.72 -19.31 -11.74
CA GLU A 177 -2.82 -19.89 -12.51
C GLU A 177 -4.18 -19.51 -11.92
N ALA A 178 -5.16 -19.26 -12.78
CA ALA A 178 -6.52 -18.96 -12.39
C ALA A 178 -7.11 -20.03 -11.46
N GLY A 179 -7.75 -19.61 -10.38
CA GLY A 179 -8.32 -20.49 -9.37
C GLY A 179 -7.33 -21.04 -8.34
N ALA A 180 -6.02 -20.82 -8.50
CA ALA A 180 -5.05 -21.14 -7.45
C ALA A 180 -5.25 -20.22 -6.24
N SER A 181 -4.87 -20.71 -5.05
CA SER A 181 -4.96 -19.94 -3.82
C SER A 181 -3.93 -18.81 -3.79
N VAL A 182 -4.35 -17.66 -3.28
CA VAL A 182 -3.52 -16.46 -3.12
C VAL A 182 -4.00 -15.67 -1.92
N TYR A 183 -3.09 -15.06 -1.18
CA TYR A 183 -3.42 -14.05 -0.17
C TYR A 183 -3.42 -12.69 -0.86
N MET A 184 -4.54 -12.00 -0.80
CA MET A 184 -4.69 -10.68 -1.41
C MET A 184 -5.05 -9.64 -0.34
N LEU A 185 -4.25 -8.58 -0.27
CA LEU A 185 -4.63 -7.34 0.37
C LEU A 185 -5.09 -6.40 -0.75
N PRO A 186 -6.39 -6.30 -1.00
CA PRO A 186 -6.89 -5.37 -1.99
C PRO A 186 -6.56 -3.94 -1.56
N GLN A 187 -6.54 -3.04 -2.50
CA GLN A 187 -6.34 -1.60 -2.34
C GLN A 187 -7.22 -0.97 -1.23
N ALA A 188 -8.31 -1.61 -0.88
CA ALA A 188 -9.13 -1.25 0.25
C ALA A 188 -8.52 -1.84 1.52
N VAL A 189 -7.90 -1.01 2.25
CA VAL A 189 -7.84 -0.90 3.70
C VAL A 189 -8.32 -2.12 4.48
N LEU A 190 -7.44 -2.69 5.26
CA LEU A 190 -7.81 -3.54 6.40
C LEU A 190 -8.37 -2.66 7.52
N GLY A 191 -9.58 -2.10 7.33
CA GLY A 191 -10.21 -1.26 8.32
C GLY A 191 -10.98 -0.09 7.71
N LYS A 192 -11.56 0.74 8.56
CA LYS A 192 -12.24 1.95 8.15
C LYS A 192 -11.20 3.03 7.86
N HIS A 193 -10.88 3.21 6.60
CA HIS A 193 -10.03 4.31 6.16
C HIS A 193 -10.86 5.60 6.15
N VAL A 194 -10.48 6.57 6.95
CA VAL A 194 -11.16 7.86 7.03
C VAL A 194 -10.16 8.96 6.72
N HIS A 195 -10.30 9.57 5.56
CA HIS A 195 -9.63 10.84 5.26
C HIS A 195 -10.45 11.99 5.86
N GLY A 196 -10.20 12.32 7.13
CA GLY A 196 -11.00 13.28 7.86
C GLY A 196 -12.38 12.75 8.24
N ASP A 197 -13.37 13.64 8.39
CA ASP A 197 -14.73 13.29 8.81
C ASP A 197 -15.56 12.59 7.71
N ILE A 198 -15.08 12.61 6.47
CA ILE A 198 -15.78 12.03 5.31
C ILE A 198 -14.79 11.14 4.55
N ASP A 199 -15.11 9.85 4.42
CA ASP A 199 -14.36 8.92 3.57
C ASP A 199 -14.52 9.30 2.10
N PRO A 200 -13.45 9.70 1.39
CA PRO A 200 -13.53 10.08 -0.01
C PRO A 200 -13.72 8.89 -0.95
N HIS A 201 -13.60 7.65 -0.46
CA HIS A 201 -13.65 6.42 -1.25
C HIS A 201 -15.05 5.79 -1.31
N LEU A 202 -16.09 6.52 -0.94
CA LEU A 202 -17.47 6.04 -0.94
C LEU A 202 -17.95 5.50 -2.29
N TRP A 203 -17.32 5.90 -3.41
CA TRP A 203 -17.65 5.40 -4.76
C TRP A 203 -17.25 3.93 -4.99
N HIS A 204 -16.38 3.34 -4.14
CA HIS A 204 -16.02 1.92 -4.22
C HIS A 204 -17.18 0.99 -3.82
N ASP A 205 -18.16 1.50 -3.07
CA ASP A 205 -19.41 0.80 -2.83
C ASP A 205 -20.38 1.00 -4.00
N VAL A 206 -20.87 -0.11 -4.59
CA VAL A 206 -21.78 -0.09 -5.73
C VAL A 206 -23.07 0.71 -5.44
N HIS A 207 -23.58 0.67 -4.23
CA HIS A 207 -24.78 1.43 -3.83
C HIS A 207 -24.49 2.93 -3.82
N ASN A 208 -23.32 3.32 -3.32
CA ASN A 208 -22.89 4.73 -3.35
C ASN A 208 -22.63 5.20 -4.77
N ALA A 209 -21.96 4.37 -5.60
CA ALA A 209 -21.75 4.68 -7.02
C ALA A 209 -23.08 4.90 -7.75
N GLN A 210 -24.10 4.07 -7.49
CA GLN A 210 -25.47 4.27 -8.02
C GLN A 210 -26.10 5.56 -7.53
N ALA A 211 -25.88 5.96 -6.27
CA ALA A 211 -26.36 7.22 -5.73
C ALA A 211 -25.72 8.41 -6.45
N TYR A 212 -24.42 8.38 -6.68
CA TYR A 212 -23.71 9.43 -7.44
C TYR A 212 -24.23 9.54 -8.88
N VAL A 213 -24.43 8.43 -9.57
CA VAL A 213 -24.99 8.42 -10.92
C VAL A 213 -26.38 9.06 -10.96
N ARG A 214 -27.23 8.79 -9.97
CA ARG A 214 -28.56 9.43 -9.87
C ARG A 214 -28.45 10.94 -9.68
N VAL A 215 -27.59 11.39 -8.76
CA VAL A 215 -27.38 12.83 -8.51
C VAL A 215 -26.86 13.53 -9.77
N ILE A 216 -25.88 12.96 -10.46
CA ILE A 216 -25.33 13.51 -11.71
C ILE A 216 -26.43 13.59 -12.77
N ARG A 217 -27.18 12.50 -12.97
CA ARG A 217 -28.31 12.45 -13.93
C ARG A 217 -29.33 13.55 -13.63
N ASP A 218 -29.78 13.64 -12.39
CA ASP A 218 -30.83 14.58 -12.00
C ASP A 218 -30.34 16.04 -12.11
N SER A 219 -29.04 16.27 -11.83
CA SER A 219 -28.41 17.57 -12.05
C SER A 219 -28.35 17.94 -13.54
N LEU A 220 -27.99 16.98 -14.41
CA LEU A 220 -27.99 17.24 -15.87
C LEU A 220 -29.39 17.51 -16.43
N ILE A 221 -30.39 16.72 -16.02
CA ILE A 221 -31.79 16.93 -16.42
C ILE A 221 -32.30 18.32 -15.97
N SER A 222 -31.84 18.84 -14.83
CA SER A 222 -32.22 20.14 -14.32
C SER A 222 -31.67 21.30 -15.16
N VAL A 223 -30.58 21.08 -15.86
CA VAL A 223 -29.90 22.12 -16.69
C VAL A 223 -30.30 22.03 -18.15
N ASP A 224 -30.58 20.83 -18.64
CA ASP A 224 -31.00 20.56 -20.04
C ASP A 224 -32.16 19.54 -20.01
N PRO A 225 -33.40 19.99 -19.77
CA PRO A 225 -34.60 19.15 -19.63
C PRO A 225 -35.10 18.57 -20.97
#